data_fa7b6178d7f60cc5c66093559f1695a4
#
_entry.id   fa7b6178d7f60cc5c66093559f1695a4
#
_cell.length_a   1.000
_cell.length_b   1.000
_cell.length_c   1.000
_cell.angle_alpha   90.00
_cell.angle_beta   90.00
_cell.angle_gamma   90.00
#
_symmetry.space_group_name_H-M   'P 1'
#
loop_
_entity.id
_entity.type
_entity.pdbx_description
1 polymer ?
#
loop_
_entity_poly.entity_id
_entity_poly.type
_entity_poly.pdbx_seq_one_letter_code
_entity_poly.pdbx_strand_id
1 'polypeptide(L)'
;LPFTKEDIDVLWDLSNDRWYQIILMLIYTGTRISEFLELKKENINLEEQWFDVVKSKTESGIRRVPIADCILPFFKEWYEYSTIDYLICTPEQKKMLYRNYRDAYWSGILNEINMSQYTPHCTRHTCISLLAEQKVDPTTIKKIVGHSGAMTLTERVYTHLDISILIEAVNKMYKPETK
;
A
#
# COMPACT_ATOMS: atom_id res chain seq x y z
N LEU A 1 10.77 -7.22 -9.14
CA LEU A 1 11.61 -7.75 -8.07
C LEU A 1 10.99 -7.44 -6.71
N PRO A 2 10.39 -8.43 -6.03
CA PRO A 2 9.82 -8.20 -4.71
C PRO A 2 10.89 -7.94 -3.65
N PHE A 3 10.53 -7.20 -2.60
CA PHE A 3 11.36 -7.11 -1.41
C PHE A 3 11.49 -8.49 -0.77
N THR A 4 12.67 -8.83 -0.27
CA THR A 4 12.88 -10.08 0.48
C THR A 4 12.31 -9.93 1.90
N LYS A 5 12.10 -11.05 2.59
CA LYS A 5 11.63 -11.01 3.97
C LYS A 5 12.63 -10.31 4.88
N GLU A 6 13.92 -10.52 4.62
CA GLU A 6 15.00 -9.86 5.35
C GLU A 6 14.93 -8.34 5.17
N ASP A 7 14.67 -7.88 3.95
CA ASP A 7 14.53 -6.46 3.67
C ASP A 7 13.28 -5.88 4.33
N ILE A 8 12.17 -6.64 4.32
CA ILE A 8 10.95 -6.22 5.02
C ILE A 8 11.21 -6.08 6.52
N ASP A 9 11.96 -7.00 7.12
CA ASP A 9 12.33 -6.92 8.53
C ASP A 9 13.10 -5.64 8.84
N VAL A 10 14.04 -5.26 7.98
CA VAL A 10 14.79 -4.01 8.13
C VAL A 10 13.86 -2.81 8.10
N LEU A 11 12.91 -2.79 7.15
CA LEU A 11 11.94 -1.70 7.06
C LEU A 11 11.10 -1.59 8.33
N TRP A 12 10.70 -2.72 8.91
CA TRP A 12 9.95 -2.72 10.16
C TRP A 12 10.78 -2.18 11.33
N ASP A 13 12.07 -2.53 11.38
CA ASP A 13 12.95 -2.01 12.42
C ASP A 13 13.09 -0.49 12.37
N LEU A 14 12.89 0.10 11.19
CA LEU A 14 13.00 1.54 10.97
C LEU A 14 11.64 2.25 10.94
N SER A 15 10.58 1.55 11.28
CA SER A 15 9.20 2.05 11.11
C SER A 15 8.78 3.16 12.08
N ASN A 16 9.65 3.54 13.03
CA ASN A 16 9.42 4.73 13.83
C ASN A 16 9.58 6.01 13.01
N ASP A 17 10.33 5.93 11.90
CA ASP A 17 10.50 7.04 10.97
C ASP A 17 9.36 7.01 9.95
N ARG A 18 8.64 8.13 9.84
CA ARG A 18 7.45 8.22 8.97
C ARG A 18 7.73 7.90 7.51
N TRP A 19 8.95 8.13 7.04
CA TRP A 19 9.30 7.91 5.64
C TRP A 19 9.43 6.42 5.32
N TYR A 20 9.85 5.62 6.27
CA TYR A 20 9.84 4.15 6.15
C TYR A 20 8.42 3.59 6.25
N GLN A 21 7.55 4.25 7.00
CA GLN A 21 6.14 3.86 7.10
C GLN A 21 5.46 3.88 5.72
N ILE A 22 5.80 4.85 4.87
CA ILE A 22 5.21 4.92 3.53
C ILE A 22 5.53 3.66 2.73
N ILE A 23 6.78 3.19 2.80
CA ILE A 23 7.19 1.98 2.07
C ILE A 23 6.39 0.78 2.56
N LEU A 24 6.23 0.63 3.88
CA LEU A 24 5.44 -0.45 4.44
C LEU A 24 3.96 -0.34 4.07
N MET A 25 3.40 0.86 4.09
CA MET A 25 2.01 1.06 3.67
C MET A 25 1.82 0.65 2.20
N LEU A 26 2.79 0.97 1.34
CA LEU A 26 2.74 0.56 -0.06
C LEU A 26 2.82 -0.97 -0.21
N ILE A 27 3.69 -1.63 0.55
CA ILE A 27 3.83 -3.09 0.52
C ILE A 27 2.53 -3.78 0.95
N TYR A 28 1.91 -3.32 2.03
CA TYR A 28 0.75 -4.01 2.60
C TYR A 28 -0.59 -3.61 1.97
N THR A 29 -0.60 -2.61 1.09
CA THR A 29 -1.81 -2.24 0.33
C THR A 29 -1.73 -2.63 -1.14
N GLY A 30 -0.51 -2.77 -1.68
CA GLY A 30 -0.31 -3.08 -3.09
C GLY A 30 -0.70 -1.95 -4.03
N THR A 31 -0.91 -0.75 -3.54
CA THR A 31 -1.27 0.40 -4.38
C THR A 31 -0.10 0.83 -5.25
N ARG A 32 -0.41 1.44 -6.38
CA ARG A 32 0.60 2.16 -7.15
C ARG A 32 0.96 3.43 -6.41
N ILE A 33 2.22 3.85 -6.51
CA ILE A 33 2.69 5.06 -5.81
C ILE A 33 1.85 6.28 -6.19
N SER A 34 1.45 6.42 -7.46
CA SER A 34 0.62 7.53 -7.89
C SER A 34 -0.76 7.51 -7.22
N GLU A 35 -1.36 6.33 -7.09
CA GLU A 35 -2.64 6.18 -6.38
C GLU A 35 -2.51 6.60 -4.92
N PHE A 36 -1.41 6.20 -4.29
CA PHE A 36 -1.18 6.47 -2.87
C PHE A 36 -0.94 7.96 -2.61
N LEU A 37 -0.14 8.62 -3.45
CA LEU A 37 0.12 10.05 -3.30
C LEU A 37 -1.09 10.92 -3.61
N GLU A 38 -2.05 10.40 -4.39
CA GLU A 38 -3.31 11.10 -4.69
C GLU A 38 -4.42 10.80 -3.68
N LEU A 39 -4.14 9.96 -2.67
CA LEU A 39 -5.14 9.55 -1.70
C LEU A 39 -5.53 10.70 -0.79
N LYS A 40 -6.82 11.05 -0.78
CA LYS A 40 -7.35 12.08 0.08
C LYS A 40 -7.91 11.50 1.37
N LYS A 41 -7.78 12.26 2.44
CA LYS A 41 -8.28 11.85 3.76
C LYS A 41 -9.77 11.52 3.74
N GLU A 42 -10.57 12.26 2.95
CA GLU A 42 -12.01 12.03 2.84
C GLU A 42 -12.35 10.64 2.29
N ASN A 43 -11.41 9.99 1.61
CA ASN A 43 -11.62 8.66 1.05
C ASN A 43 -11.10 7.54 1.93
N ILE A 44 -10.71 7.85 3.17
CA ILE A 44 -10.18 6.88 4.13
C ILE A 44 -11.15 6.69 5.27
N ASN A 45 -11.47 5.42 5.58
CA ASN A 45 -12.22 5.07 6.77
C ASN A 45 -11.30 4.31 7.72
N LEU A 46 -10.72 5.01 8.69
CA LEU A 46 -9.77 4.42 9.63
C LEU A 46 -10.44 3.42 10.56
N GLU A 47 -11.71 3.66 10.92
CA GLU A 47 -12.45 2.79 11.81
C GLU A 47 -12.76 1.44 11.16
N GLU A 48 -13.19 1.46 9.88
CA GLU A 48 -13.49 0.25 9.14
C GLU A 48 -12.29 -0.32 8.38
N GLN A 49 -11.15 0.33 8.43
CA GLN A 49 -9.87 -0.11 7.85
C GLN A 49 -9.89 -0.29 6.34
N TRP A 50 -10.28 0.76 5.63
CA TRP A 50 -10.22 0.77 4.17
C TRP A 50 -10.05 2.18 3.63
N PHE A 51 -9.69 2.28 2.37
CA PHE A 51 -9.72 3.54 1.63
C PHE A 51 -10.12 3.27 0.19
N ASP A 52 -10.64 4.30 -0.47
CA ASP A 52 -11.08 4.20 -1.86
C ASP A 52 -10.06 4.83 -2.81
N VAL A 53 -9.68 4.09 -3.84
CA VAL A 53 -8.96 4.63 -5.00
C VAL A 53 -10.04 5.08 -5.96
N VAL A 54 -10.22 6.40 -6.08
CA VAL A 54 -11.33 6.97 -6.85
C VAL A 54 -10.94 7.36 -8.27
N LYS A 55 -9.65 7.34 -8.60
CA LYS A 55 -9.13 7.68 -9.91
C LYS A 55 -7.95 6.77 -10.24
N SER A 56 -7.99 6.12 -11.39
CA SER A 56 -6.94 5.23 -11.83
C SER A 56 -6.86 5.25 -13.36
N LYS A 57 -5.72 4.80 -13.90
CA LYS A 57 -5.52 4.68 -15.35
C LYS A 57 -6.46 3.66 -15.97
N THR A 58 -6.95 2.70 -15.18
CA THR A 58 -7.87 1.66 -15.64
C THR A 58 -9.09 1.61 -14.75
N GLU A 59 -10.20 1.13 -15.30
CA GLU A 59 -11.45 0.99 -14.55
C GLU A 59 -11.29 0.03 -13.35
N SER A 60 -10.54 -1.05 -13.53
CA SER A 60 -10.28 -2.01 -12.46
C SER A 60 -9.39 -1.46 -11.35
N GLY A 61 -8.72 -0.34 -11.58
CA GLY A 61 -7.94 0.34 -10.55
C GLY A 61 -8.81 1.06 -9.53
N ILE A 62 -10.03 1.46 -9.92
CA ILE A 62 -10.99 2.09 -9.01
C ILE A 62 -11.54 0.99 -8.10
N ARG A 63 -11.28 1.12 -6.80
CA ARG A 63 -11.58 0.03 -5.86
C ARG A 63 -11.49 0.48 -4.43
N ARG A 64 -12.01 -0.35 -3.53
CA ARG A 64 -11.82 -0.19 -2.09
C ARG A 64 -10.68 -1.08 -1.64
N VAL A 65 -9.67 -0.48 -1.02
CA VAL A 65 -8.44 -1.14 -0.59
C VAL A 65 -8.49 -1.39 0.91
N PRO A 66 -8.28 -2.64 1.37
CA PRO A 66 -8.25 -2.94 2.81
C PRO A 66 -6.96 -2.44 3.44
N ILE A 67 -7.04 -2.05 4.71
CA ILE A 67 -5.89 -1.65 5.51
C ILE A 67 -5.61 -2.78 6.51
N ALA A 68 -4.45 -3.42 6.37
CA ALA A 68 -4.03 -4.47 7.30
C ALA A 68 -3.83 -3.89 8.70
N ASP A 69 -4.11 -4.70 9.72
CA ASP A 69 -3.96 -4.28 11.12
C ASP A 69 -2.58 -3.73 11.42
N CYS A 70 -1.53 -4.35 10.86
CA CYS A 70 -0.16 -3.97 11.18
C CYS A 70 0.25 -2.58 10.69
N ILE A 71 -0.41 -2.05 9.65
CA ILE A 71 -0.11 -0.71 9.12
C ILE A 71 -1.16 0.33 9.50
N LEU A 72 -2.23 -0.08 10.15
CA LEU A 72 -3.27 0.86 10.58
C LEU A 72 -2.71 2.01 11.45
N PRO A 73 -1.78 1.75 12.39
CA PRO A 73 -1.17 2.84 13.16
C PRO A 73 -0.47 3.86 12.28
N PHE A 74 0.16 3.44 11.18
CA PHE A 74 0.85 4.36 10.27
C PHE A 74 -0.15 5.26 9.55
N PHE A 75 -1.30 4.71 9.12
CA PHE A 75 -2.37 5.51 8.53
C PHE A 75 -2.87 6.56 9.51
N LYS A 76 -3.06 6.17 10.78
CA LYS A 76 -3.51 7.10 11.82
C LYS A 76 -2.50 8.22 12.06
N GLU A 77 -1.21 7.87 12.16
CA GLU A 77 -0.15 8.84 12.37
C GLU A 77 -0.07 9.84 11.21
N TRP A 78 -0.12 9.35 9.97
CA TRP A 78 -0.08 10.23 8.81
C TRP A 78 -1.34 11.08 8.69
N TYR A 79 -2.49 10.51 9.01
CA TYR A 79 -3.76 11.23 8.98
C TYR A 79 -3.72 12.44 9.94
N GLU A 80 -3.16 12.27 11.12
CA GLU A 80 -3.00 13.36 12.09
C GLU A 80 -1.89 14.34 11.69
N TYR A 81 -0.80 13.85 11.15
CA TYR A 81 0.33 14.68 10.77
C TYR A 81 0.00 15.63 9.62
N SER A 82 -0.69 15.13 8.61
CA SER A 82 -1.03 15.94 7.43
C SER A 82 -2.14 16.93 7.77
N THR A 83 -1.89 18.20 7.49
CA THR A 83 -2.89 19.27 7.67
C THR A 83 -3.61 19.62 6.38
N ILE A 84 -3.29 18.94 5.28
CA ILE A 84 -3.93 19.15 3.98
C ILE A 84 -4.91 18.04 3.67
N ASP A 85 -5.58 18.11 2.52
CA ASP A 85 -6.59 17.12 2.13
C ASP A 85 -6.02 15.73 1.84
N TYR A 86 -4.72 15.64 1.54
CA TYR A 86 -4.05 14.38 1.19
C TYR A 86 -3.47 13.70 2.41
N LEU A 87 -3.46 12.36 2.39
CA LEU A 87 -2.86 11.60 3.49
C LEU A 87 -1.36 11.89 3.60
N ILE A 88 -0.67 11.87 2.46
CA ILE A 88 0.78 12.09 2.40
C ILE A 88 1.05 13.54 2.04
N CYS A 89 1.95 14.16 2.79
CA CYS A 89 2.35 15.55 2.56
C CYS A 89 3.85 15.73 2.77
N THR A 90 4.36 16.84 2.29
CA THR A 90 5.75 17.24 2.58
C THR A 90 5.85 17.77 4.01
N PRO A 91 7.06 17.89 4.58
CA PRO A 91 7.23 18.53 5.90
C PRO A 91 6.67 19.95 5.96
N GLU A 92 6.63 20.66 4.82
CA GLU A 92 6.06 21.99 4.71
C GLU A 92 4.53 21.98 4.56
N GLN A 93 3.91 20.79 4.71
CA GLN A 93 2.45 20.61 4.62
C GLN A 93 1.93 20.98 3.24
N LYS A 94 2.58 20.46 2.21
CA LYS A 94 2.16 20.59 0.82
C LYS A 94 1.97 19.19 0.22
N LYS A 95 1.22 19.12 -0.87
CA LYS A 95 1.01 17.86 -1.58
C LYS A 95 2.36 17.29 -2.02
N MET A 96 2.54 15.99 -1.79
CA MET A 96 3.74 15.27 -2.23
C MET A 96 3.57 14.86 -3.69
N LEU A 97 4.41 15.40 -4.58
CA LEU A 97 4.41 15.02 -5.98
C LEU A 97 5.33 13.81 -6.19
N TYR A 98 4.99 12.96 -7.15
CA TYR A 98 5.74 11.72 -7.38
C TYR A 98 7.24 11.96 -7.60
N ARG A 99 7.58 12.92 -8.46
CA ARG A 99 9.00 13.21 -8.75
C ARG A 99 9.76 13.59 -7.48
N ASN A 100 9.16 14.44 -6.67
CA ASN A 100 9.77 14.88 -5.41
C ASN A 100 9.91 13.70 -4.45
N TYR A 101 8.89 12.88 -4.33
CA TYR A 101 8.94 11.70 -3.48
C TYR A 101 10.05 10.76 -3.91
N ARG A 102 10.09 10.43 -5.21
CA ARG A 102 11.10 9.52 -5.76
C ARG A 102 12.52 10.03 -5.54
N ASP A 103 12.76 11.30 -5.86
CA ASP A 103 14.12 11.86 -5.86
C ASP A 103 14.59 12.29 -4.48
N ALA A 104 13.71 12.89 -3.67
CA ALA A 104 14.10 13.44 -2.37
C ALA A 104 13.93 12.45 -1.20
N TYR A 105 13.09 11.44 -1.34
CA TYR A 105 12.81 10.50 -0.24
C TYR A 105 13.14 9.06 -0.60
N TRP A 106 12.46 8.47 -1.58
CA TRP A 106 12.63 7.06 -1.91
C TRP A 106 14.09 6.70 -2.18
N SER A 107 14.72 7.37 -3.13
CA SER A 107 16.08 7.04 -3.55
C SER A 107 17.09 7.19 -2.41
N GLY A 108 17.01 8.30 -1.66
CA GLY A 108 17.92 8.54 -0.54
C GLY A 108 17.77 7.53 0.58
N ILE A 109 16.53 7.26 0.97
CA ILE A 109 16.20 6.33 2.05
C ILE A 109 16.71 4.92 1.71
N LEU A 110 16.38 4.41 0.53
CA LEU A 110 16.78 3.06 0.16
C LEU A 110 18.28 2.95 -0.08
N ASN A 111 18.91 4.02 -0.54
CA ASN A 111 20.38 4.03 -0.67
C ASN A 111 21.08 3.88 0.68
N GLU A 112 20.55 4.52 1.72
CA GLU A 112 21.11 4.43 3.07
C GLU A 112 21.10 3.02 3.65
N ILE A 113 20.15 2.20 3.25
CA ILE A 113 20.00 0.82 3.75
C ILE A 113 20.36 -0.24 2.72
N ASN A 114 21.08 0.16 1.68
CA ASN A 114 21.58 -0.73 0.62
C ASN A 114 20.46 -1.48 -0.11
N MET A 115 19.35 -0.79 -0.38
CA MET A 115 18.21 -1.33 -1.12
C MET A 115 17.91 -0.55 -2.39
N SER A 116 18.93 0.06 -3.01
CA SER A 116 18.77 0.92 -4.19
C SER A 116 18.21 0.19 -5.41
N GLN A 117 18.22 -1.14 -5.41
CA GLN A 117 17.70 -1.94 -6.51
C GLN A 117 16.16 -1.88 -6.61
N TYR A 118 15.48 -1.47 -5.55
CA TYR A 118 14.02 -1.43 -5.55
C TYR A 118 13.47 -0.10 -6.05
N THR A 119 12.42 -0.17 -6.85
CA THR A 119 11.64 1.00 -7.28
C THR A 119 10.30 0.99 -6.51
N PRO A 120 9.56 2.11 -6.50
CA PRO A 120 8.24 2.12 -5.85
C PRO A 120 7.29 1.03 -6.36
N HIS A 121 7.40 0.64 -7.62
CA HIS A 121 6.55 -0.42 -8.17
C HIS A 121 6.85 -1.79 -7.56
N CYS A 122 8.06 -1.98 -7.03
CA CYS A 122 8.45 -3.23 -6.36
C CYS A 122 7.60 -3.51 -5.11
N THR A 123 7.04 -2.48 -4.47
CA THR A 123 6.15 -2.66 -3.32
C THR A 123 4.88 -3.40 -3.71
N ARG A 124 4.34 -3.09 -4.88
CA ARG A 124 3.14 -3.75 -5.41
C ARG A 124 3.43 -5.21 -5.77
N HIS A 125 4.57 -5.48 -6.38
CA HIS A 125 5.01 -6.85 -6.63
C HIS A 125 5.17 -7.63 -5.33
N THR A 126 5.69 -6.99 -4.30
CA THR A 126 5.85 -7.60 -2.98
C THR A 126 4.51 -7.98 -2.38
N CYS A 127 3.52 -7.08 -2.44
CA CYS A 127 2.18 -7.34 -1.96
C CYS A 127 1.59 -8.59 -2.62
N ILE A 128 1.66 -8.65 -3.95
CA ILE A 128 1.12 -9.78 -4.70
C ILE A 128 1.81 -11.09 -4.29
N SER A 129 3.15 -11.06 -4.16
CA SER A 129 3.92 -12.24 -3.73
C SER A 129 3.55 -12.69 -2.32
N LEU A 130 3.42 -11.76 -1.38
CA LEU A 130 3.07 -12.10 -0.01
C LEU A 130 1.66 -12.68 0.10
N LEU A 131 0.71 -12.17 -0.67
CA LEU A 131 -0.65 -12.71 -0.71
C LEU A 131 -0.67 -14.09 -1.35
N ALA A 132 0.04 -14.28 -2.47
CA ALA A 132 0.13 -15.55 -3.15
C ALA A 132 0.78 -16.63 -2.27
N GLU A 133 1.81 -16.26 -1.51
CA GLU A 133 2.49 -17.15 -0.57
C GLU A 133 1.52 -17.70 0.49
N GLN A 134 0.55 -16.88 0.90
CA GLN A 134 -0.47 -17.29 1.87
C GLN A 134 -1.68 -17.97 1.20
N LYS A 135 -1.55 -18.29 -0.08
CA LYS A 135 -2.58 -19.00 -0.86
C LYS A 135 -3.89 -18.21 -0.95
N VAL A 136 -3.82 -16.90 -0.89
CA VAL A 136 -4.97 -16.06 -1.19
C VAL A 136 -5.32 -16.26 -2.66
N ASP A 137 -6.59 -16.46 -2.97
CA ASP A 137 -6.97 -16.77 -4.33
C ASP A 137 -6.68 -15.61 -5.29
N PRO A 138 -6.39 -15.92 -6.57
CA PRO A 138 -6.01 -14.88 -7.55
C PRO A 138 -7.07 -13.79 -7.75
N THR A 139 -8.33 -14.11 -7.64
CA THR A 139 -9.42 -13.14 -7.79
C THR A 139 -9.40 -12.12 -6.67
N THR A 140 -9.20 -12.57 -5.44
CA THR A 140 -9.07 -11.69 -4.28
C THR A 140 -7.85 -10.78 -4.41
N ILE A 141 -6.71 -11.34 -4.85
CA ILE A 141 -5.49 -10.55 -5.07
C ILE A 141 -5.75 -9.44 -6.09
N LYS A 142 -6.36 -9.78 -7.23
CA LYS A 142 -6.69 -8.81 -8.27
C LYS A 142 -7.60 -7.71 -7.75
N LYS A 143 -8.56 -8.07 -6.91
CA LYS A 143 -9.49 -7.12 -6.29
C LYS A 143 -8.75 -6.12 -5.41
N ILE A 144 -7.82 -6.60 -4.59
CA ILE A 144 -7.03 -5.77 -3.67
C ILE A 144 -6.13 -4.81 -4.45
N VAL A 145 -5.36 -5.33 -5.40
CA VAL A 145 -4.34 -4.53 -6.10
C VAL A 145 -4.86 -3.80 -7.34
N GLY A 146 -6.07 -4.11 -7.78
CA GLY A 146 -6.68 -3.45 -8.94
C GLY A 146 -6.00 -3.83 -10.25
N HIS A 147 -5.64 -5.08 -10.43
CA HIS A 147 -4.96 -5.55 -11.63
C HIS A 147 -5.92 -5.65 -12.81
N SER A 148 -5.67 -4.88 -13.88
CA SER A 148 -6.49 -4.89 -15.08
C SER A 148 -6.17 -6.05 -16.01
N GLY A 149 -7.11 -6.39 -16.86
CA GLY A 149 -6.88 -7.32 -17.97
C GLY A 149 -6.92 -8.79 -17.65
N ALA A 150 -6.99 -9.17 -16.38
CA ALA A 150 -6.99 -10.56 -15.97
C ALA A 150 -8.29 -11.00 -15.30
N MET A 151 -9.27 -10.10 -15.15
CA MET A 151 -10.58 -10.47 -14.61
C MET A 151 -11.54 -10.83 -15.73
N THR A 152 -12.03 -12.06 -15.72
CA THR A 152 -13.07 -12.51 -16.63
C THR A 152 -14.39 -11.84 -16.27
N LEU A 153 -15.34 -11.86 -17.20
CA LEU A 153 -16.69 -11.35 -16.92
C LEU A 153 -17.29 -12.04 -15.70
N THR A 154 -17.08 -13.33 -15.57
CA THR A 154 -17.55 -14.13 -14.43
C THR A 154 -16.94 -13.62 -13.13
N GLU A 155 -15.62 -13.37 -13.11
CA GLU A 155 -14.95 -12.83 -11.93
C GLU A 155 -15.51 -11.47 -11.54
N ARG A 156 -15.81 -10.60 -12.51
CA ARG A 156 -16.40 -9.28 -12.24
C ARG A 156 -17.80 -9.36 -11.66
N VAL A 157 -18.63 -10.25 -12.18
CA VAL A 157 -20.04 -10.36 -11.78
C VAL A 157 -20.16 -11.01 -10.40
N TYR A 158 -19.31 -11.99 -10.08
CA TYR A 158 -19.44 -12.75 -8.83
C TYR A 158 -18.50 -12.31 -7.72
N THR A 159 -17.64 -11.32 -7.95
CA THR A 159 -16.71 -10.84 -6.91
C THR A 159 -17.26 -9.66 -6.13
N HIS A 160 -18.38 -9.85 -5.48
CA HIS A 160 -18.81 -8.95 -4.41
C HIS A 160 -18.15 -9.46 -3.13
N LEU A 161 -16.85 -9.17 -3.00
CA LEU A 161 -16.15 -9.52 -1.77
C LEU A 161 -16.39 -8.41 -0.75
N ASP A 162 -16.89 -8.79 0.41
CA ASP A 162 -17.03 -7.91 1.55
C ASP A 162 -15.63 -7.43 1.96
N ILE A 163 -15.55 -6.18 2.40
CA ILE A 163 -14.28 -5.61 2.85
C ILE A 163 -13.64 -6.42 3.98
N SER A 164 -14.45 -7.06 4.82
CA SER A 164 -13.93 -7.93 5.88
C SER A 164 -13.10 -9.09 5.34
N ILE A 165 -13.48 -9.65 4.21
CA ILE A 165 -12.74 -10.73 3.55
C ILE A 165 -11.39 -10.20 3.03
N LEU A 166 -11.40 -8.98 2.48
CA LEU A 166 -10.18 -8.35 1.99
C LEU A 166 -9.22 -8.02 3.15
N ILE A 167 -9.74 -7.54 4.26
CA ILE A 167 -8.94 -7.25 5.47
C ILE A 167 -8.34 -8.56 6.00
N GLU A 168 -9.12 -9.62 6.08
CA GLU A 168 -8.63 -10.92 6.49
C GLU A 168 -7.49 -11.40 5.60
N ALA A 169 -7.61 -11.21 4.29
CA ALA A 169 -6.57 -11.60 3.33
C ALA A 169 -5.28 -10.84 3.56
N VAL A 170 -5.34 -9.49 3.67
CA VAL A 170 -4.12 -8.70 3.86
C VAL A 170 -3.47 -8.94 5.23
N ASN A 171 -4.26 -9.34 6.23
CA ASN A 171 -3.71 -9.67 7.55
C ASN A 171 -2.91 -10.98 7.56
N LYS A 172 -2.99 -11.78 6.51
CA LYS A 172 -2.21 -13.02 6.37
C LYS A 172 -0.79 -12.77 5.89
N MET A 173 -0.51 -11.60 5.34
CA MET A 173 0.81 -11.31 4.77
C MET A 173 1.91 -11.38 5.83
N TYR A 174 3.10 -11.83 5.40
CA TYR A 174 4.26 -11.91 6.26
C TYR A 174 4.55 -10.57 6.95
N LYS A 175 4.89 -10.65 8.22
CA LYS A 175 5.46 -9.56 9.00
C LYS A 175 6.34 -10.17 10.09
N PRO A 176 7.31 -9.42 10.63
CA PRO A 176 8.09 -9.91 11.79
C PRO A 176 7.18 -10.22 12.96
N GLU A 177 7.53 -11.24 13.75
CA GLU A 177 6.71 -11.72 14.87
C GLU A 177 6.38 -10.66 15.92
N THR A 178 7.26 -9.69 16.10
CA THR A 178 7.09 -8.64 17.12
C THR A 178 6.24 -7.47 16.63
N LYS A 179 5.68 -7.55 15.42
CA LYS A 179 4.93 -6.45 14.80
C LYS A 179 3.47 -6.85 14.47
#